data_f2e2e68de4c6709ca1f2ceae237b6ebc
#
_entry.id   f2e2e68de4c6709ca1f2ceae237b6ebc
#
_cell.length_a   1.000
_cell.length_b   1.000
_cell.length_c   1.000
_cell.angle_alpha   90.00
_cell.angle_beta   90.00
_cell.angle_gamma   90.00
#
_symmetry.space_group_name_H-M   'P 1'
#
loop_
_entity.id
_entity.type
_entity.pdbx_description
1 polymer ?
#
loop_
_entity_poly.entity_id
_entity_poly.type
_entity_poly.pdbx_seq_one_letter_code
_entity_poly.pdbx_strand_id
1 'polypeptide(L)' 'MGTAMRTGHYRFPDGSVLRVDLEMGRWVGTLYAPSMTIKTQIVGSDAEIHAWAEGLAA' A
#
# COMPACT_ATOMS: atom_id res chain seq x y z
N MET A 1 14.42 14.18 -0.45
CA MET A 1 13.05 14.55 -0.62
C MET A 1 12.12 13.54 -0.03
N GLY A 2 11.28 13.97 0.86
CA GLY A 2 10.29 13.11 1.42
C GLY A 2 9.29 12.71 0.34
N THR A 3 8.99 11.45 0.26
CA THR A 3 8.01 10.98 -0.68
C THR A 3 6.78 10.60 0.10
N ALA A 4 5.79 11.49 0.10
CA ALA A 4 4.52 11.13 0.64
C ALA A 4 3.91 10.03 -0.22
N MET A 5 3.26 9.08 0.41
CA MET A 5 2.52 8.07 -0.30
C MET A 5 1.36 8.73 -1.03
N ARG A 6 1.11 8.31 -2.26
CA ARG A 6 0.01 8.84 -3.05
C ARG A 6 -1.02 7.75 -3.27
N THR A 7 -2.26 8.17 -3.47
CA THR A 7 -3.30 7.22 -3.86
C THR A 7 -2.94 6.63 -5.22
N GLY A 8 -3.21 5.37 -5.39
CA GLY A 8 -2.91 4.69 -6.65
C GLY A 8 -2.61 3.22 -6.44
N HIS A 9 -2.04 2.62 -7.48
CA HIS A 9 -1.66 1.23 -7.48
C HIS A 9 -0.15 1.11 -7.66
N TYR A 10 0.48 0.25 -6.88
CA TYR A 10 1.91 -0.02 -6.95
C TYR A 10 2.09 -1.50 -7.20
N ARG A 11 2.81 -1.86 -8.26
CA ARG A 11 3.05 -3.25 -8.61
C ARG A 11 4.41 -3.70 -8.12
N PHE A 12 4.43 -4.92 -7.58
CA PHE A 12 5.67 -5.54 -7.14
C PHE A 12 6.13 -6.57 -8.17
N PRO A 13 7.44 -6.89 -8.20
CA PRO A 13 7.97 -7.84 -9.18
C PRO A 13 7.34 -9.23 -9.12
N ASP A 14 6.80 -9.63 -7.98
CA ASP A 14 6.16 -10.94 -7.83
C ASP A 14 4.72 -10.99 -8.36
N GLY A 15 4.22 -9.85 -8.87
CA GLY A 15 2.85 -9.75 -9.36
C GLY A 15 1.84 -9.26 -8.36
N SER A 16 2.25 -9.04 -7.12
CA SER A 16 1.39 -8.44 -6.11
C SER A 16 1.10 -6.98 -6.44
N VAL A 17 -0.05 -6.50 -5.99
CA VAL A 17 -0.46 -5.11 -6.21
C VAL A 17 -0.84 -4.49 -4.87
N LEU A 18 -0.28 -3.33 -4.59
CA LEU A 18 -0.66 -2.54 -3.43
C LEU A 18 -1.55 -1.40 -3.91
N ARG A 19 -2.75 -1.34 -3.37
CA ARG A 19 -3.66 -0.23 -3.61
C ARG A 19 -3.65 0.69 -2.40
N VAL A 20 -3.45 1.97 -2.64
CA VAL A 20 -3.42 2.98 -1.57
C VAL A 20 -4.54 3.98 -1.81
N ASP A 21 -5.40 4.13 -0.83
CA ASP A 21 -6.52 5.05 -0.88
C ASP A 21 -6.50 5.96 0.33
N LEU A 22 -7.11 7.13 0.18
CA LEU A 22 -7.34 8.04 1.29
C LEU A 22 -8.84 8.09 1.55
N GLU A 23 -9.26 7.64 2.72
CA GLU A 23 -10.67 7.57 3.08
C GLU A 23 -10.91 8.26 4.42
N MET A 24 -11.76 9.27 4.41
CA MET A 24 -12.12 10.01 5.62
C MET A 24 -10.90 10.47 6.43
N GLY A 25 -9.90 10.97 5.73
CA GLY A 25 -8.67 11.46 6.37
C GLY A 25 -7.70 10.38 6.80
N ARG A 26 -7.98 9.12 6.51
CA ARG A 26 -7.10 8.00 6.85
C ARG A 26 -6.58 7.33 5.58
N TRP A 27 -5.34 6.89 5.65
CA TRP A 27 -4.74 6.15 4.57
C TRP A 27 -5.04 4.67 4.72
N VAL A 28 -5.43 4.04 3.62
CA VAL A 28 -5.73 2.61 3.59
C VAL A 28 -4.87 1.97 2.52
N GLY A 29 -4.06 1.00 2.95
CA GLY A 29 -3.25 0.21 2.03
C GLY A 29 -3.80 -1.21 1.96
N THR A 30 -4.11 -1.68 0.76
CA THR A 30 -4.61 -3.04 0.54
C THR A 30 -3.65 -3.76 -0.38
N LEU A 31 -3.10 -4.86 0.10
CA LEU A 31 -2.19 -5.69 -0.70
C LEU A 31 -2.96 -6.84 -1.30
N TYR A 32 -2.89 -6.96 -2.62
CA TYR A 32 -3.51 -8.05 -3.37
C TYR A 32 -2.45 -9.03 -3.82
N ALA A 33 -2.76 -10.31 -3.71
CA ALA A 33 -1.94 -11.36 -4.32
C ALA A 33 -2.03 -11.27 -5.85
N PRO A 34 -1.12 -11.92 -6.59
CA PRO A 34 -1.22 -11.95 -8.06
C PRO A 34 -2.58 -12.45 -8.57
N SER A 35 -3.26 -13.27 -7.77
CA SER A 35 -4.60 -13.78 -8.08
C SER A 35 -5.69 -12.75 -7.81
N MET A 36 -5.34 -11.55 -7.35
CA MET A 36 -6.26 -10.45 -7.03
C MET A 36 -7.08 -10.70 -5.75
N THR A 37 -6.69 -11.66 -4.94
CA THR A 37 -7.28 -11.84 -3.61
C THR A 37 -6.55 -10.94 -2.61
N ILE A 38 -7.28 -10.44 -1.62
CA ILE A 38 -6.69 -9.58 -0.59
C ILE A 38 -5.81 -10.42 0.34
N LYS A 39 -4.52 -10.05 0.44
CA LYS A 39 -3.59 -10.68 1.35
C LYS A 39 -3.61 -10.01 2.71
N THR A 40 -3.59 -8.68 2.72
CA THR A 40 -3.57 -7.92 3.96
C THR A 40 -4.04 -6.50 3.69
N GLN A 41 -4.48 -5.84 4.74
CA GLN A 41 -4.91 -4.46 4.66
C GLN A 41 -4.45 -3.73 5.92
N ILE A 42 -3.97 -2.51 5.75
CA ILE A 42 -3.53 -1.68 6.86
C ILE A 42 -4.18 -0.30 6.74
N VAL A 43 -4.54 0.25 7.88
CA VAL A 43 -5.11 1.60 7.96
C VAL A 43 -4.25 2.39 8.92
N GLY A 44 -3.87 3.59 8.52
CA GLY A 44 -3.04 4.42 9.39
C GLY A 44 -2.68 5.74 8.74
N SER A 45 -1.58 6.31 9.18
CA SER A 45 -1.05 7.55 8.63
C SER A 45 -0.27 7.26 7.35
N ASP A 46 -0.01 8.33 6.60
CA ASP A 46 0.85 8.28 5.42
C ASP A 46 2.18 7.61 5.75
N ALA A 47 2.82 8.02 6.85
CA ALA A 47 4.12 7.47 7.23
C ALA A 47 4.03 5.98 7.54
N GLU A 48 2.95 5.55 8.19
CA GLU A 48 2.76 4.14 8.52
C GLU A 48 2.57 3.28 7.27
N ILE A 49 1.78 3.74 6.32
CA ILE A 49 1.56 3.04 5.06
C ILE A 49 2.87 2.97 4.27
N HIS A 50 3.62 4.07 4.23
CA HIS A 50 4.89 4.12 3.52
C HIS A 50 5.91 3.13 4.11
N ALA A 51 6.04 3.10 5.43
CA ALA A 51 6.96 2.19 6.10
C ALA A 51 6.57 0.73 5.85
N TRP A 52 5.29 0.44 5.89
CA TRP A 52 4.78 -0.89 5.61
C TRP A 52 5.08 -1.31 4.17
N ALA A 53 4.82 -0.41 3.22
CA ALA A 53 5.06 -0.68 1.80
C ALA A 53 6.55 -0.93 1.53
N GLU A 54 7.44 -0.17 2.16
CA GLU A 54 8.87 -0.38 2.02
C GLU A 54 9.30 -1.75 2.53
N GLY A 55 8.71 -2.20 3.62
CA GLY A 55 8.96 -3.52 4.16
C GLY A 55 8.55 -4.63 3.20
N LEU A 56 7.47 -4.42 2.45
CA LEU A 56 7.02 -5.39 1.46
C LEU A 56 7.97 -5.49 0.27
N ALA A 57 8.60 -4.39 -0.08
CA ALA A 57 9.51 -4.32 -1.23
C ALA A 57 10.92 -4.82 -0.90
N ALA A 58 11.24 -4.96 0.37
CA ALA A 58 12.58 -5.35 0.82
C ALA A 58 12.89 -6.82 0.55
#